data_90eee93d72943c2853dcac7b94b6c689
#
_entry.id   90eee93d72943c2853dcac7b94b6c689
#
_cell.length_a   1.000
_cell.length_b   1.000
_cell.length_c   1.000
_cell.angle_alpha   90.00
_cell.angle_beta   90.00
_cell.angle_gamma   90.00
#
_symmetry.space_group_name_H-M   'P 1'
#
loop_
_entity.id
_entity.type
_entity.pdbx_description
1 polymer ?
#
loop_
_entity_poly.entity_id
_entity_poly.type
_entity_poly.pdbx_seq_one_letter_code
_entity_poly.pdbx_strand_id
1 'polypeptide(L)'
;LNNFANIIEVERGNLKFAYVQNDEINYLTLFDQFLAEEGHHELLDPSDRIERYTYLINDNQNKFIFKIDGGVEHRLERRIIAKITGDFYFNLIYKLAKMSLDQCDIAYDLYLVAFDKITKRHYMIFNFIEGRSLKWEEMKEYEEQVRYCIEKLHSYNLVSNDVHGGNFILTPEGKVKAIDLTNSGFIWLTKANDAIELRERFNIKIKVPMLAMAIKNFTHGFKRLSRKIRGKED
;
A
#
# COMPACT_ATOMS: atom_id res chain seq x y z
N LEU A 1 -22.68 -2.78 11.26
CA LEU A 1 -22.35 -1.99 10.07
C LEU A 1 -21.65 -0.74 10.56
N ASN A 2 -20.32 -0.71 10.41
CA ASN A 2 -19.49 0.38 10.90
C ASN A 2 -19.64 1.58 9.94
N ASN A 3 -20.15 2.70 10.46
CA ASN A 3 -20.09 4.00 9.79
C ASN A 3 -18.63 4.50 9.76
N PHE A 4 -17.82 3.89 8.92
CA PHE A 4 -16.50 4.39 8.61
C PHE A 4 -16.62 5.33 7.41
N ALA A 5 -16.26 6.59 7.59
CA ALA A 5 -16.19 7.64 6.58
C ALA A 5 -17.10 7.30 5.39
N ASN A 6 -17.84 8.16 4.84
CA ASN A 6 -18.79 7.96 3.73
C ASN A 6 -18.24 7.09 2.56
N ILE A 7 -17.87 5.84 2.82
CA ILE A 7 -17.46 4.89 1.79
C ILE A 7 -18.71 4.25 1.21
N ILE A 8 -18.87 4.40 -0.07
CA ILE A 8 -19.96 3.82 -0.86
C ILE A 8 -19.43 2.64 -1.65
N GLU A 9 -20.10 1.50 -1.53
CA GLU A 9 -19.88 0.35 -2.41
C GLU A 9 -20.98 0.32 -3.49
N VAL A 10 -20.59 0.12 -4.77
CA VAL A 10 -21.50 0.03 -5.91
C VAL A 10 -20.96 -0.94 -6.94
N GLU A 11 -21.86 -1.59 -7.66
CA GLU A 11 -21.53 -2.41 -8.83
C GLU A 11 -22.05 -1.75 -10.11
N ARG A 12 -21.20 -1.70 -11.15
CA ARG A 12 -21.54 -1.22 -12.49
C ARG A 12 -21.02 -2.24 -13.51
N GLY A 13 -21.91 -3.02 -14.09
CA GLY A 13 -21.52 -4.11 -14.99
C GLY A 13 -20.59 -5.11 -14.32
N ASN A 14 -19.39 -5.24 -14.86
CA ASN A 14 -18.36 -6.15 -14.33
C ASN A 14 -17.48 -5.55 -13.22
N LEU A 15 -17.63 -4.26 -12.96
CA LEU A 15 -16.83 -3.54 -11.99
C LEU A 15 -17.56 -3.46 -10.64
N LYS A 16 -16.82 -3.84 -9.57
CA LYS A 16 -17.20 -3.56 -8.19
C LYS A 16 -16.34 -2.40 -7.69
N PHE A 17 -16.96 -1.40 -7.08
CA PHE A 17 -16.31 -0.21 -6.55
C PHE A 17 -16.49 -0.10 -5.04
N ALA A 18 -15.48 0.48 -4.38
CA ALA A 18 -15.60 1.15 -3.09
C ALA A 18 -14.93 2.51 -3.21
N TYR A 19 -15.60 3.59 -2.84
CA TYR A 19 -15.04 4.93 -2.95
C TYR A 19 -15.50 5.83 -1.80
N VAL A 20 -14.67 6.81 -1.48
CA VAL A 20 -14.98 7.85 -0.49
C VAL A 20 -15.92 8.86 -1.14
N GLN A 21 -17.09 9.10 -0.53
CA GLN A 21 -17.96 10.17 -0.97
C GLN A 21 -17.31 11.53 -0.69
N ASN A 22 -17.27 12.37 -1.70
CA ASN A 22 -16.76 13.73 -1.63
C ASN A 22 -17.70 14.65 -2.43
N ASP A 23 -18.04 15.82 -1.88
CA ASP A 23 -18.97 16.76 -2.50
C ASP A 23 -18.29 17.58 -3.63
N GLU A 24 -16.97 17.70 -3.60
CA GLU A 24 -16.19 18.50 -4.56
C GLU A 24 -15.67 17.66 -5.73
N ILE A 25 -15.33 16.37 -5.49
CA ILE A 25 -14.67 15.50 -6.45
C ILE A 25 -15.47 14.21 -6.63
N ASN A 26 -15.90 13.94 -7.84
CA ASN A 26 -16.54 12.68 -8.20
C ASN A 26 -15.49 11.67 -8.69
N TYR A 27 -14.98 10.82 -7.79
CA TYR A 27 -13.95 9.83 -8.12
C TYR A 27 -14.41 8.78 -9.14
N LEU A 28 -15.71 8.51 -9.26
CA LEU A 28 -16.22 7.62 -10.31
C LEU A 28 -16.13 8.27 -11.69
N THR A 29 -16.41 9.57 -11.79
CA THR A 29 -16.22 10.32 -13.03
C THR A 29 -14.75 10.38 -13.42
N LEU A 30 -13.86 10.64 -12.45
CA LEU A 30 -12.42 10.64 -12.70
C LEU A 30 -11.92 9.27 -13.18
N PHE A 31 -12.45 8.19 -12.63
CA PHE A 31 -12.17 6.81 -13.07
C PHE A 31 -12.63 6.57 -14.51
N ASP A 32 -13.88 6.96 -14.83
CA ASP A 32 -14.46 6.79 -16.17
C ASP A 32 -13.67 7.59 -17.22
N GLN A 33 -13.29 8.84 -16.93
CA GLN A 33 -12.45 9.69 -17.79
C GLN A 33 -11.09 9.06 -18.05
N PHE A 34 -10.43 8.51 -17.00
CA PHE A 34 -9.15 7.82 -17.17
C PHE A 34 -9.26 6.62 -18.11
N LEU A 35 -10.30 5.79 -17.97
CA LEU A 35 -10.51 4.63 -18.85
C LEU A 35 -10.86 5.02 -20.28
N ALA A 36 -11.50 6.18 -20.48
CA ALA A 36 -11.81 6.74 -21.80
C ALA A 36 -10.60 7.44 -22.46
N GLU A 37 -9.41 7.41 -21.81
CA GLU A 37 -8.22 8.15 -22.23
C GLU A 37 -8.43 9.67 -22.32
N GLU A 38 -9.42 10.19 -21.57
CA GLU A 38 -9.69 11.60 -21.47
C GLU A 38 -8.80 12.26 -20.41
N GLY A 39 -8.20 13.40 -20.76
CA GLY A 39 -7.38 14.19 -19.84
C GLY A 39 -5.87 13.91 -19.90
N HIS A 40 -5.10 14.67 -19.12
CA HIS A 40 -3.65 14.51 -19.02
C HIS A 40 -3.27 13.48 -17.99
N HIS A 41 -2.71 12.35 -18.44
CA HIS A 41 -2.12 11.35 -17.56
C HIS A 41 -0.68 11.03 -18.01
N GLU A 42 0.21 10.91 -17.03
CA GLU A 42 1.62 10.60 -17.23
C GLU A 42 1.92 9.23 -16.63
N LEU A 43 2.48 8.32 -17.42
CA LEU A 43 2.93 7.02 -16.94
C LEU A 43 4.21 7.19 -16.11
N LEU A 44 4.13 6.97 -14.80
CA LEU A 44 5.26 7.11 -13.87
C LEU A 44 6.10 5.83 -13.78
N ASP A 45 5.47 4.67 -13.77
CA ASP A 45 6.16 3.38 -13.62
C ASP A 45 5.48 2.29 -14.48
N PRO A 46 6.12 1.89 -15.58
CA PRO A 46 5.70 0.74 -16.38
C PRO A 46 6.36 -0.53 -15.84
N SER A 47 5.71 -1.25 -14.94
CA SER A 47 6.17 -2.59 -14.56
C SER A 47 5.53 -3.67 -15.44
N ASP A 48 6.11 -3.90 -16.61
CA ASP A 48 5.64 -4.89 -17.61
C ASP A 48 5.59 -6.33 -17.08
N ARG A 49 6.37 -6.63 -16.04
CA ARG A 49 6.49 -8.00 -15.51
C ARG A 49 5.24 -8.51 -14.78
N ILE A 50 4.34 -7.63 -14.33
CA ILE A 50 3.22 -8.00 -13.44
C ILE A 50 1.92 -7.25 -13.83
N GLU A 51 1.81 -6.69 -15.01
CA GLU A 51 0.66 -5.83 -15.42
C GLU A 51 0.32 -4.76 -14.37
N ARG A 52 1.34 -4.10 -13.84
CA ARG A 52 1.22 -2.99 -12.90
C ARG A 52 1.59 -1.70 -13.58
N TYR A 53 0.73 -0.72 -13.45
CA TYR A 53 0.94 0.60 -14.01
C TYR A 53 0.59 1.65 -12.98
N THR A 54 1.41 2.68 -12.92
CA THR A 54 1.17 3.86 -12.07
C THR A 54 1.17 5.10 -12.93
N TYR A 55 0.08 5.85 -12.87
CA TYR A 55 -0.10 7.09 -13.63
C TYR A 55 -0.28 8.26 -12.68
N LEU A 56 0.24 9.44 -13.06
CA LEU A 56 -0.13 10.72 -12.49
C LEU A 56 -1.28 11.29 -13.32
N ILE A 57 -2.38 11.61 -12.66
CA ILE A 57 -3.53 12.28 -13.26
C ILE A 57 -3.58 13.71 -12.74
N ASN A 58 -3.75 14.66 -13.67
CA ASN A 58 -3.99 16.05 -13.33
C ASN A 58 -5.45 16.38 -13.68
N ASP A 59 -6.25 16.67 -12.65
CA ASP A 59 -7.62 17.14 -12.79
C ASP A 59 -7.71 18.59 -12.26
N ASN A 60 -7.69 19.55 -13.18
CA ASN A 60 -7.71 20.99 -12.88
C ASN A 60 -6.62 21.41 -11.90
N GLN A 61 -6.96 21.55 -10.61
CA GLN A 61 -6.03 21.95 -9.54
C GLN A 61 -5.54 20.77 -8.69
N ASN A 62 -6.12 19.58 -8.93
CA ASN A 62 -5.82 18.40 -8.12
C ASN A 62 -4.93 17.41 -8.89
N LYS A 63 -4.03 16.76 -8.16
CA LYS A 63 -3.18 15.68 -8.67
C LYS A 63 -3.52 14.39 -7.97
N PHE A 64 -3.63 13.31 -8.74
CA PHE A 64 -3.94 11.98 -8.24
C PHE A 64 -2.96 10.96 -8.78
N ILE A 65 -2.75 9.90 -8.02
CA ILE A 65 -2.07 8.69 -8.49
C ILE A 65 -3.13 7.65 -8.84
N PHE A 66 -3.09 7.18 -10.07
CA PHE A 66 -3.91 6.06 -10.53
C PHE A 66 -3.05 4.82 -10.67
N LYS A 67 -3.38 3.76 -9.93
CA LYS A 67 -2.67 2.48 -10.03
C LYS A 67 -3.56 1.41 -10.63
N ILE A 68 -2.99 0.59 -11.53
CA ILE A 68 -3.58 -0.63 -12.04
C ILE A 68 -2.76 -1.80 -11.51
N ASP A 69 -3.39 -2.82 -10.93
CA ASP A 69 -2.74 -4.06 -10.50
C ASP A 69 -3.51 -5.28 -11.03
N GLY A 70 -2.95 -5.95 -12.02
CA GLY A 70 -3.46 -7.20 -12.58
C GLY A 70 -2.81 -8.45 -11.98
N GLY A 71 -1.72 -8.29 -11.20
CA GLY A 71 -0.89 -9.41 -10.75
C GLY A 71 -1.36 -10.13 -9.48
N VAL A 72 -2.39 -9.63 -8.78
CA VAL A 72 -2.77 -10.18 -7.46
C VAL A 72 -3.35 -11.58 -7.55
N GLU A 73 -4.14 -11.86 -8.58
CA GLU A 73 -4.85 -13.14 -8.73
C GLU A 73 -3.99 -14.30 -9.26
N HIS A 74 -2.82 -14.03 -9.81
CA HIS A 74 -1.96 -15.09 -10.36
C HIS A 74 -1.22 -15.91 -9.30
N ARG A 75 -1.19 -15.46 -8.04
CA ARG A 75 -0.55 -16.19 -6.93
C ARG A 75 -1.58 -16.96 -6.12
N LEU A 76 -1.52 -18.29 -6.21
CA LEU A 76 -2.40 -19.22 -5.47
C LEU A 76 -2.50 -18.89 -3.96
N GLU A 77 -1.37 -18.54 -3.33
CA GLU A 77 -1.32 -18.16 -1.91
C GLU A 77 -2.19 -16.93 -1.62
N ARG A 78 -2.14 -15.91 -2.46
CA ARG A 78 -2.95 -14.69 -2.30
C ARG A 78 -4.43 -14.95 -2.50
N ARG A 79 -4.80 -15.83 -3.43
CA ARG A 79 -6.19 -16.26 -3.65
C ARG A 79 -6.77 -16.96 -2.44
N ILE A 80 -6.01 -17.84 -1.79
CA ILE A 80 -6.45 -18.54 -0.57
C ILE A 80 -6.60 -17.54 0.57
N ILE A 81 -5.64 -16.65 0.76
CA ILE A 81 -5.69 -15.61 1.79
C ILE A 81 -6.88 -14.67 1.54
N ALA A 82 -7.10 -14.21 0.31
CA ALA A 82 -8.22 -13.34 -0.03
C ALA A 82 -9.59 -13.98 0.25
N LYS A 83 -9.74 -15.30 0.09
CA LYS A 83 -10.96 -16.01 0.47
C LYS A 83 -11.25 -15.97 1.97
N ILE A 84 -10.21 -15.90 2.80
CA ILE A 84 -10.35 -15.89 4.27
C ILE A 84 -10.46 -14.45 4.81
N THR A 85 -9.66 -13.54 4.27
CA THR A 85 -9.52 -12.17 4.78
C THR A 85 -10.31 -11.12 4.01
N GLY A 86 -10.95 -11.51 2.90
CA GLY A 86 -11.58 -10.58 1.95
C GLY A 86 -10.57 -9.96 0.98
N ASP A 87 -11.08 -9.15 0.07
CA ASP A 87 -10.25 -8.47 -0.92
C ASP A 87 -9.32 -7.46 -0.24
N PHE A 88 -8.05 -7.56 -0.58
CA PHE A 88 -6.99 -6.77 0.00
C PHE A 88 -7.19 -5.25 -0.19
N TYR A 89 -7.48 -4.81 -1.41
CA TYR A 89 -7.60 -3.38 -1.73
C TYR A 89 -8.88 -2.77 -1.17
N PHE A 90 -9.99 -3.53 -1.16
CA PHE A 90 -11.21 -3.11 -0.50
C PHE A 90 -11.01 -2.97 1.02
N ASN A 91 -10.27 -3.87 1.66
CA ASN A 91 -9.92 -3.70 3.07
C ASN A 91 -8.97 -2.51 3.31
N LEU A 92 -8.10 -2.19 2.35
CA LEU A 92 -7.15 -1.08 2.45
C LEU A 92 -7.87 0.27 2.50
N ILE A 93 -8.86 0.50 1.62
CA ILE A 93 -9.59 1.78 1.60
C ILE A 93 -10.29 2.06 2.94
N TYR A 94 -10.90 1.05 3.57
CA TYR A 94 -11.53 1.24 4.90
C TYR A 94 -10.54 1.61 5.99
N LYS A 95 -9.34 1.01 5.97
CA LYS A 95 -8.31 1.31 6.98
C LYS A 95 -7.71 2.70 6.80
N LEU A 96 -7.44 3.10 5.56
CA LEU A 96 -6.92 4.43 5.27
C LEU A 96 -7.96 5.51 5.54
N ALA A 97 -9.23 5.29 5.19
CA ALA A 97 -10.32 6.19 5.55
C ALA A 97 -10.46 6.35 7.08
N LYS A 98 -10.28 5.26 7.84
CA LYS A 98 -10.25 5.35 9.31
C LYS A 98 -9.06 6.20 9.78
N MET A 99 -7.87 6.04 9.20
CA MET A 99 -6.70 6.85 9.55
C MET A 99 -6.96 8.33 9.28
N SER A 100 -7.57 8.66 8.13
CA SER A 100 -7.93 10.03 7.76
C SER A 100 -8.92 10.64 8.75
N LEU A 101 -9.97 9.90 9.17
CA LEU A 101 -10.90 10.32 10.20
C LEU A 101 -10.22 10.58 11.55
N ASP A 102 -9.26 9.76 11.92
CA ASP A 102 -8.47 9.92 13.15
C ASP A 102 -7.40 11.04 13.00
N GLN A 103 -7.40 11.80 11.90
CA GLN A 103 -6.42 12.85 11.55
C GLN A 103 -4.96 12.34 11.57
N CYS A 104 -4.75 11.09 11.23
CA CYS A 104 -3.44 10.45 11.22
C CYS A 104 -2.79 10.58 9.83
N ASP A 105 -2.07 11.67 9.62
CA ASP A 105 -1.48 12.09 8.32
C ASP A 105 -0.06 11.52 8.13
N ILE A 106 0.07 10.19 8.14
CA ILE A 106 1.37 9.50 7.96
C ILE A 106 1.48 8.69 6.67
N ALA A 107 0.43 8.67 5.86
CA ALA A 107 0.36 7.92 4.62
C ALA A 107 -0.49 8.67 3.59
N TYR A 108 -0.63 8.08 2.43
CA TYR A 108 -1.57 8.55 1.41
C TYR A 108 -3.02 8.24 1.79
N ASP A 109 -3.95 9.01 1.20
CA ASP A 109 -5.37 8.67 1.19
C ASP A 109 -5.70 7.83 -0.05
N LEU A 110 -6.59 6.87 0.11
CA LEU A 110 -7.11 6.04 -0.97
C LEU A 110 -8.59 6.40 -1.18
N TYR A 111 -8.91 6.97 -2.33
CA TYR A 111 -10.22 7.53 -2.61
C TYR A 111 -11.14 6.59 -3.34
N LEU A 112 -10.60 5.70 -4.18
CA LEU A 112 -11.38 4.74 -4.93
C LEU A 112 -10.59 3.44 -5.10
N VAL A 113 -11.31 2.33 -4.97
CA VAL A 113 -10.89 0.99 -5.39
C VAL A 113 -11.95 0.45 -6.34
N ALA A 114 -11.52 -0.07 -7.49
CA ALA A 114 -12.38 -0.84 -8.38
C ALA A 114 -11.78 -2.21 -8.66
N PHE A 115 -12.62 -3.23 -8.81
CA PHE A 115 -12.24 -4.57 -9.20
C PHE A 115 -13.04 -5.02 -10.41
N ASP A 116 -12.34 -5.36 -11.49
CA ASP A 116 -12.95 -5.94 -12.68
C ASP A 116 -13.05 -7.46 -12.54
N LYS A 117 -14.28 -7.96 -12.50
CA LYS A 117 -14.60 -9.38 -12.36
C LYS A 117 -14.18 -10.23 -13.56
N ILE A 118 -13.99 -9.62 -14.76
CA ILE A 118 -13.54 -10.31 -15.99
C ILE A 118 -12.02 -10.37 -16.05
N THR A 119 -11.38 -9.19 -16.07
CA THR A 119 -9.93 -9.08 -16.24
C THR A 119 -9.15 -9.40 -14.97
N LYS A 120 -9.83 -9.44 -13.81
CA LYS A 120 -9.25 -9.65 -12.48
C LYS A 120 -8.27 -8.54 -12.07
N ARG A 121 -8.41 -7.37 -12.66
CA ARG A 121 -7.60 -6.19 -12.36
C ARG A 121 -8.21 -5.37 -11.26
N HIS A 122 -7.35 -4.81 -10.42
CA HIS A 122 -7.71 -3.75 -9.49
C HIS A 122 -7.25 -2.40 -10.02
N TYR A 123 -8.05 -1.40 -9.78
CA TYR A 123 -7.78 -0.01 -10.09
C TYR A 123 -7.91 0.80 -8.81
N MET A 124 -7.03 1.75 -8.60
CA MET A 124 -7.00 2.55 -7.37
C MET A 124 -6.69 4.00 -7.68
N ILE A 125 -7.38 4.91 -6.98
CA ILE A 125 -7.11 6.35 -7.03
C ILE A 125 -6.64 6.80 -5.65
N PHE A 126 -5.44 7.36 -5.58
CA PHE A 126 -4.83 7.91 -4.37
C PHE A 126 -4.61 9.41 -4.53
N ASN A 127 -4.49 10.15 -3.41
CA ASN A 127 -3.93 11.48 -3.49
C ASN A 127 -2.49 11.44 -3.96
N PHE A 128 -2.07 12.50 -4.64
CA PHE A 128 -0.65 12.75 -4.89
C PHE A 128 -0.03 13.38 -3.64
N ILE A 129 1.06 12.80 -3.16
CA ILE A 129 1.85 13.39 -2.07
C ILE A 129 2.99 14.18 -2.70
N GLU A 130 2.99 15.50 -2.51
CA GLU A 130 4.11 16.34 -2.91
C GLU A 130 5.36 16.00 -2.09
N GLY A 131 6.51 15.88 -2.78
CA GLY A 131 7.75 15.55 -2.12
C GLY A 131 8.66 14.67 -2.96
N ARG A 132 9.63 14.08 -2.30
CA ARG A 132 10.56 13.12 -2.91
C ARG A 132 10.71 11.86 -2.07
N SER A 133 11.01 10.75 -2.69
CA SER A 133 11.37 9.54 -1.95
C SER A 133 12.63 9.76 -1.11
N LEU A 134 12.68 9.14 0.07
CA LEU A 134 13.90 9.08 0.88
C LEU A 134 14.96 8.24 0.15
N LYS A 135 16.21 8.70 0.23
CA LYS A 135 17.35 7.89 -0.16
C LYS A 135 17.65 6.87 0.95
N TRP A 136 18.42 5.85 0.62
CA TRP A 136 18.79 4.80 1.56
C TRP A 136 19.50 5.36 2.81
N GLU A 137 20.41 6.30 2.62
CA GLU A 137 21.21 6.92 3.69
C GLU A 137 20.35 7.79 4.60
N GLU A 138 19.32 8.42 4.04
CA GLU A 138 18.41 9.31 4.76
C GLU A 138 17.46 8.56 5.70
N MET A 139 17.24 7.27 5.48
CA MET A 139 16.41 6.45 6.39
C MET A 139 16.89 6.51 7.85
N LYS A 140 18.20 6.64 8.04
CA LYS A 140 18.79 6.79 9.38
C LYS A 140 18.69 8.21 9.91
N GLU A 141 18.79 9.21 9.05
CA GLU A 141 18.60 10.62 9.41
C GLU A 141 17.17 10.88 9.89
N TYR A 142 16.19 10.29 9.19
CA TYR A 142 14.76 10.40 9.52
C TYR A 142 14.24 9.24 10.38
N GLU A 143 15.11 8.54 11.13
CA GLU A 143 14.77 7.34 11.91
C GLU A 143 13.52 7.50 12.77
N GLU A 144 13.39 8.61 13.49
CA GLU A 144 12.27 8.86 14.40
C GLU A 144 10.95 8.95 13.65
N GLN A 145 10.93 9.64 12.51
CA GLN A 145 9.72 9.79 11.69
C GLN A 145 9.36 8.46 10.99
N VAL A 146 10.34 7.74 10.46
CA VAL A 146 10.13 6.41 9.85
C VAL A 146 9.59 5.43 10.88
N ARG A 147 10.18 5.37 12.08
CA ARG A 147 9.71 4.54 13.18
C ARG A 147 8.28 4.89 13.56
N TYR A 148 7.98 6.18 13.75
CA TYR A 148 6.64 6.66 14.05
C TYR A 148 5.62 6.26 12.99
N CYS A 149 5.94 6.44 11.70
CA CYS A 149 5.09 6.00 10.59
C CYS A 149 4.77 4.51 10.68
N ILE A 150 5.78 3.65 10.80
CA ILE A 150 5.57 2.20 10.83
C ILE A 150 4.80 1.76 12.09
N GLU A 151 5.12 2.29 13.27
CA GLU A 151 4.39 1.97 14.51
C GLU A 151 2.92 2.39 14.43
N LYS A 152 2.65 3.57 13.84
CA LYS A 152 1.28 4.04 13.60
C LYS A 152 0.56 3.17 12.57
N LEU A 153 1.18 2.83 11.43
CA LEU A 153 0.60 1.89 10.46
C LEU A 153 0.24 0.57 11.12
N HIS A 154 1.14 0.04 11.95
CA HIS A 154 0.89 -1.19 12.70
C HIS A 154 -0.32 -1.09 13.63
N SER A 155 -0.60 0.08 14.22
CA SER A 155 -1.79 0.29 15.06
C SER A 155 -3.10 0.19 14.27
N TYR A 156 -3.08 0.53 12.97
CA TYR A 156 -4.22 0.36 12.04
C TYR A 156 -4.24 -0.99 11.31
N ASN A 157 -3.36 -1.92 11.69
CA ASN A 157 -3.17 -3.18 10.98
C ASN A 157 -2.84 -3.00 9.50
N LEU A 158 -2.01 -2.00 9.21
CA LEU A 158 -1.33 -1.75 7.95
C LEU A 158 0.16 -2.03 8.12
N VAL A 159 0.83 -2.40 7.04
CA VAL A 159 2.27 -2.70 7.01
C VAL A 159 2.85 -2.24 5.68
N SER A 160 4.17 -1.99 5.63
CA SER A 160 4.88 -1.75 4.38
C SER A 160 5.17 -3.06 3.65
N ASN A 161 5.61 -4.09 4.39
CA ASN A 161 6.03 -5.41 3.89
C ASN A 161 7.23 -5.40 2.92
N ASP A 162 7.74 -4.24 2.56
CA ASP A 162 9.00 -4.01 1.84
C ASP A 162 9.55 -2.65 2.26
N VAL A 163 10.32 -2.63 3.35
CA VAL A 163 10.77 -1.39 3.97
C VAL A 163 12.04 -0.91 3.29
N HIS A 164 11.91 0.11 2.47
CA HIS A 164 13.04 0.82 1.83
C HIS A 164 12.69 2.30 1.63
N GLY A 165 13.71 3.14 1.40
CA GLY A 165 13.55 4.59 1.29
C GLY A 165 12.53 5.02 0.22
N GLY A 166 12.43 4.28 -0.89
CA GLY A 166 11.46 4.54 -1.96
C GLY A 166 10.00 4.47 -1.53
N ASN A 167 9.69 3.80 -0.42
CA ASN A 167 8.34 3.71 0.13
C ASN A 167 8.04 4.76 1.20
N PHE A 168 8.91 5.77 1.33
CA PHE A 168 8.71 6.93 2.20
C PHE A 168 8.93 8.22 1.42
N ILE A 169 7.95 9.11 1.46
CA ILE A 169 8.01 10.44 0.84
C ILE A 169 8.35 11.47 1.91
N LEU A 170 9.42 12.23 1.69
CA LEU A 170 9.72 13.43 2.44
C LEU A 170 9.00 14.61 1.79
N THR A 171 8.02 15.16 2.50
CA THR A 171 7.25 16.31 2.01
C THR A 171 8.05 17.62 2.09
N PRO A 172 7.64 18.70 1.40
CA PRO A 172 8.29 20.00 1.51
C PRO A 172 8.31 20.56 2.94
N GLU A 173 7.33 20.17 3.79
CA GLU A 173 7.26 20.56 5.20
C GLU A 173 8.19 19.73 6.10
N GLY A 174 8.99 18.84 5.53
CA GLY A 174 9.92 17.98 6.26
C GLY A 174 9.26 16.80 7.00
N LYS A 175 8.03 16.42 6.63
CA LYS A 175 7.34 15.25 7.18
C LYS A 175 7.59 14.02 6.32
N VAL A 176 7.73 12.87 6.98
CA VAL A 176 7.83 11.57 6.30
C VAL A 176 6.46 10.92 6.25
N LYS A 177 6.02 10.54 5.05
CA LYS A 177 4.79 9.78 4.80
C LYS A 177 5.11 8.45 4.12
N ALA A 178 4.43 7.39 4.54
CA ALA A 178 4.60 6.06 3.95
C ALA A 178 3.68 5.86 2.74
N ILE A 179 4.21 5.19 1.73
CA ILE A 179 3.48 4.77 0.52
C ILE A 179 3.62 3.26 0.31
N ASP A 180 2.88 2.71 -0.65
CA ASP A 180 2.88 1.30 -1.04
C ASP A 180 2.55 0.34 0.11
N LEU A 181 1.49 0.64 0.82
CA LEU A 181 1.04 -0.09 2.00
C LEU A 181 0.30 -1.38 1.65
N THR A 182 0.36 -2.34 2.56
CA THR A 182 -0.38 -3.59 2.46
C THR A 182 -1.07 -3.95 3.78
N ASN A 183 -2.13 -4.74 3.69
CA ASN A 183 -2.79 -5.38 4.83
C ASN A 183 -2.97 -6.89 4.60
N SER A 184 -2.24 -7.44 3.63
CA SER A 184 -2.37 -8.84 3.23
C SER A 184 -1.65 -9.80 4.17
N GLY A 185 -2.16 -11.02 4.25
CA GLY A 185 -1.56 -12.09 5.03
C GLY A 185 -1.87 -12.03 6.53
N PHE A 186 -1.09 -12.76 7.30
CA PHE A 186 -1.17 -12.72 8.75
C PHE A 186 -0.47 -11.47 9.28
N ILE A 187 -1.26 -10.43 9.54
CA ILE A 187 -0.77 -9.09 9.91
C ILE A 187 0.30 -9.10 10.99
N TRP A 188 0.17 -9.94 12.02
CA TRP A 188 1.16 -10.01 13.10
C TRP A 188 2.53 -10.54 12.62
N LEU A 189 2.56 -11.44 11.61
CA LEU A 189 3.80 -11.89 10.97
C LEU A 189 4.38 -10.82 10.02
N THR A 190 3.52 -10.08 9.33
CA THR A 190 3.95 -9.02 8.42
C THR A 190 4.53 -7.82 9.21
N LYS A 191 3.92 -7.47 10.35
CA LYS A 191 4.50 -6.50 11.29
C LYS A 191 5.90 -6.90 11.77
N ALA A 192 6.10 -8.21 12.05
CA ALA A 192 7.42 -8.71 12.40
C ALA A 192 8.42 -8.62 11.24
N ASN A 193 7.96 -8.76 10.00
CA ASN A 193 8.80 -8.57 8.81
C ASN A 193 9.31 -7.13 8.71
N ASP A 194 8.41 -6.13 8.81
CA ASP A 194 8.80 -4.72 8.82
C ASP A 194 9.84 -4.44 9.91
N ALA A 195 9.64 -5.00 11.11
CA ALA A 195 10.58 -4.81 12.23
C ALA A 195 11.96 -5.43 11.97
N ILE A 196 12.00 -6.60 11.34
CA ILE A 196 13.27 -7.27 10.97
C ILE A 196 13.99 -6.44 9.90
N GLU A 197 13.29 -6.02 8.85
CA GLU A 197 13.88 -5.24 7.77
C GLU A 197 14.40 -3.88 8.25
N LEU A 198 13.63 -3.16 9.08
CA LEU A 198 14.08 -1.91 9.69
C LEU A 198 15.35 -2.11 10.53
N ARG A 199 15.38 -3.16 11.33
CA ARG A 199 16.52 -3.46 12.19
C ARG A 199 17.75 -3.91 11.39
N GLU A 200 17.58 -4.83 10.44
CA GLU A 200 18.70 -5.41 9.69
C GLU A 200 19.29 -4.44 8.68
N ARG A 201 18.44 -3.65 8.00
CA ARG A 201 18.89 -2.73 6.95
C ARG A 201 19.31 -1.37 7.48
N PHE A 202 18.61 -0.83 8.49
CA PHE A 202 18.76 0.56 8.92
C PHE A 202 19.12 0.71 10.40
N ASN A 203 19.22 -0.39 11.16
CA ASN A 203 19.38 -0.40 12.61
C ASN A 203 18.28 0.39 13.35
N ILE A 204 17.08 0.44 12.81
CA ILE A 204 15.89 1.06 13.41
C ILE A 204 15.10 -0.01 14.16
N LYS A 205 14.79 0.23 15.43
CA LYS A 205 14.05 -0.71 16.27
C LYS A 205 12.63 -0.25 16.49
N ILE A 206 11.66 -1.13 16.21
CA ILE A 206 10.24 -0.95 16.52
C ILE A 206 9.71 -2.06 17.42
N LYS A 207 8.62 -1.79 18.13
CA LYS A 207 7.99 -2.76 19.03
C LYS A 207 7.08 -3.70 18.27
N VAL A 208 7.35 -5.00 18.36
CA VAL A 208 6.47 -6.06 17.83
C VAL A 208 6.41 -7.23 18.82
N PRO A 209 5.34 -8.06 18.78
CA PRO A 209 5.23 -9.23 19.66
C PRO A 209 6.42 -10.18 19.49
N MET A 210 7.04 -10.57 20.62
CA MET A 210 8.23 -11.45 20.61
C MET A 210 7.98 -12.77 19.90
N LEU A 211 6.78 -13.36 20.04
CA LEU A 211 6.41 -14.60 19.37
C LEU A 211 6.46 -14.44 17.83
N ALA A 212 5.95 -13.32 17.31
CA ALA A 212 5.99 -13.05 15.88
C ALA A 212 7.43 -12.93 15.37
N MET A 213 8.30 -12.25 16.14
CA MET A 213 9.73 -12.13 15.84
C MET A 213 10.43 -13.51 15.85
N ALA A 214 10.15 -14.36 16.83
CA ALA A 214 10.73 -15.69 16.91
C ALA A 214 10.36 -16.55 15.69
N ILE A 215 9.08 -16.57 15.31
CA ILE A 215 8.59 -17.32 14.13
C ILE A 215 9.21 -16.79 12.84
N LYS A 216 9.29 -15.47 12.68
CA LYS A 216 9.90 -14.87 11.47
C LYS A 216 11.41 -15.13 11.43
N ASN A 217 12.13 -14.99 12.52
CA ASN A 217 13.56 -15.31 12.58
C ASN A 217 13.80 -16.78 12.21
N PHE A 218 12.97 -17.70 12.71
CA PHE A 218 13.07 -19.12 12.37
C PHE A 218 12.84 -19.36 10.86
N THR A 219 11.79 -18.75 10.28
CA THR A 219 11.50 -18.89 8.84
C THR A 219 12.57 -18.26 7.96
N HIS A 220 13.16 -17.12 8.36
CA HIS A 220 14.29 -16.50 7.66
C HIS A 220 15.54 -17.37 7.73
N GLY A 221 15.86 -17.91 8.90
CA GLY A 221 16.97 -18.84 9.07
C GLY A 221 16.83 -20.09 8.19
N PHE A 222 15.63 -20.65 8.16
CA PHE A 222 15.31 -21.80 7.29
C PHE A 222 15.44 -21.48 5.80
N LYS A 223 14.97 -20.31 5.35
CA LYS A 223 15.13 -19.86 3.96
C LYS A 223 16.61 -19.67 3.59
N ARG A 224 17.41 -19.05 4.46
CA ARG A 224 18.87 -18.90 4.24
C ARG A 224 19.56 -20.26 4.14
N LEU A 225 19.27 -21.18 5.05
CA LEU A 225 19.81 -22.53 5.02
C LEU A 225 19.42 -23.27 3.74
N SER A 226 18.17 -23.19 3.33
CA SER A 226 17.66 -23.78 2.09
C SER A 226 18.32 -23.20 0.82
N ARG A 227 18.65 -21.89 0.79
CA ARG A 227 19.38 -21.25 -0.31
C ARG A 227 20.83 -21.75 -0.36
N LYS A 228 21.49 -21.79 0.80
CA LYS A 228 22.86 -22.30 0.92
C LYS A 228 22.99 -23.74 0.45
N ILE A 229 22.05 -24.63 0.82
CA ILE A 229 22.02 -26.03 0.38
C ILE A 229 21.85 -26.13 -1.14
N ARG A 230 21.12 -25.19 -1.76
CA ARG A 230 20.89 -25.17 -3.22
C ARG A 230 21.99 -24.45 -4.01
N GLY A 231 23.11 -24.07 -3.37
CA GLY A 231 24.23 -23.38 -4.01
C GLY A 231 23.92 -22.00 -4.56
N LYS A 232 22.85 -21.35 -4.07
CA LYS A 232 22.52 -19.96 -4.37
C LYS A 232 23.06 -19.11 -3.21
N GLU A 233 24.33 -18.72 -3.31
CA GLU A 233 24.89 -17.70 -2.43
C GLU A 233 24.28 -16.34 -2.76
N ASP A 234 23.99 -15.56 -1.71
CA ASP A 234 23.52 -14.17 -1.81
C ASP A 234 24.68 -13.25 -2.17
#